data_4cf0cb545170cb7ecc5fa5e651cda18d
#
_entry.id   4cf0cb545170cb7ecc5fa5e651cda18d
#
_cell.length_a   1.000
_cell.length_b   1.000
_cell.length_c   1.000
_cell.angle_alpha   90.00
_cell.angle_beta   90.00
_cell.angle_gamma   90.00
#
_symmetry.space_group_name_H-M   'P 1'
#
loop_
_entity.id
_entity.type
_entity.pdbx_description
1 polymer ?
#
loop_
_entity_poly.entity_id
_entity_poly.type
_entity_poly.pdbx_seq_one_letter_code
_entity_poly.pdbx_strand_id
1 'polypeptide(L)'
;MEEERKVAGIYIRVSTEDQAREGFSLGEQEEKLKQLCDYKGYEVYKVYCDAGISAKDMEHRPKFQEMLKDMKDGKINYIVAYKLDRVTRSVRDLEELISQLEKYNTYLVCDRDDVNTSTANGRFFVRMLTVLSQLEIEIVSERTKFGLNGAIKSGHLPGQVALGFKKDGNKKTIIDPSTAPIVKRVFDLYLQGKTFLQISNIFNEEKILNKNWKDTHIERIINNRLYMGDYEMYKRL
;
A
#
# COMPACT_ATOMS: atom_id res chain seq x y z
N MET A 1 11.96 -5.56 -45.63
CA MET A 1 11.47 -5.48 -44.24
C MET A 1 11.34 -3.99 -43.98
N GLU A 2 10.13 -3.48 -43.87
CA GLU A 2 9.92 -2.09 -43.44
C GLU A 2 10.47 -1.99 -42.02
N GLU A 3 11.38 -1.03 -41.81
CA GLU A 3 11.82 -0.71 -40.42
C GLU A 3 10.62 -0.23 -39.66
N GLU A 4 10.27 -0.94 -38.60
CA GLU A 4 9.16 -0.59 -37.72
C GLU A 4 9.41 0.81 -37.13
N ARG A 5 8.54 1.77 -37.47
CA ARG A 5 8.67 3.16 -37.06
C ARG A 5 8.64 3.25 -35.53
N LYS A 6 9.69 3.77 -34.92
CA LYS A 6 9.84 3.90 -33.48
C LYS A 6 9.28 5.23 -33.00
N VAL A 7 8.05 5.23 -32.51
CA VAL A 7 7.33 6.42 -32.07
C VAL A 7 7.27 6.45 -30.56
N ALA A 8 7.83 7.50 -29.93
CA ALA A 8 8.00 7.61 -28.51
C ALA A 8 7.03 8.61 -27.87
N GLY A 9 6.42 8.23 -26.76
CA GLY A 9 5.82 9.11 -25.77
C GLY A 9 6.80 9.37 -24.63
N ILE A 10 7.19 10.62 -24.41
CA ILE A 10 8.05 10.99 -23.28
C ILE A 10 7.17 11.24 -22.06
N TYR A 11 7.47 10.53 -20.95
CA TYR A 11 6.77 10.76 -19.69
C TYR A 11 7.67 11.43 -18.67
N ILE A 12 7.20 12.53 -18.11
CA ILE A 12 7.90 13.33 -17.11
C ILE A 12 6.99 13.49 -15.89
N ARG A 13 7.56 13.21 -14.70
CA ARG A 13 6.91 13.43 -13.43
C ARG A 13 7.90 14.00 -12.42
N VAL A 14 7.49 15.07 -11.75
CA VAL A 14 8.22 15.59 -10.58
C VAL A 14 7.25 15.79 -9.43
N SER A 15 7.63 15.34 -8.25
CA SER A 15 7.00 15.72 -6.98
C SER A 15 7.77 16.90 -6.36
N THR A 16 7.14 17.58 -5.39
CA THR A 16 7.81 18.63 -4.60
C THR A 16 9.05 18.10 -3.87
N GLU A 17 9.04 16.83 -3.44
CA GLU A 17 10.19 16.17 -2.81
C GLU A 17 11.30 15.87 -3.82
N ASP A 18 10.96 15.50 -5.05
CA ASP A 18 11.93 15.20 -6.10
C ASP A 18 12.66 16.46 -6.57
N GLN A 19 11.96 17.59 -6.66
CA GLN A 19 12.56 18.89 -6.97
C GLN A 19 13.59 19.32 -5.93
N ALA A 20 13.32 19.04 -4.66
CA ALA A 20 14.25 19.36 -3.55
C ALA A 20 15.48 18.46 -3.52
N ARG A 21 15.40 17.22 -3.99
CA ARG A 21 16.48 16.23 -3.94
C ARG A 21 17.41 16.23 -5.14
N GLU A 22 16.89 16.39 -6.34
CA GLU A 22 17.65 16.14 -7.57
C GLU A 22 18.07 17.42 -8.29
N GLY A 23 17.50 18.61 -7.93
CA GLY A 23 17.89 19.91 -8.50
C GLY A 23 17.57 20.09 -10.00
N PHE A 24 17.07 19.06 -10.68
CA PHE A 24 16.75 19.12 -12.10
C PHE A 24 15.38 19.74 -12.32
N SER A 25 15.33 20.76 -13.14
CA SER A 25 14.08 21.36 -13.60
C SER A 25 13.33 20.41 -14.55
N LEU A 26 12.01 20.58 -14.66
CA LEU A 26 11.20 19.85 -15.66
C LEU A 26 11.75 20.00 -17.08
N GLY A 27 12.23 21.21 -17.41
CA GLY A 27 12.78 21.51 -18.73
C GLY A 27 14.06 20.74 -19.04
N GLU A 28 14.98 20.62 -18.07
CA GLU A 28 16.20 19.83 -18.24
C GLU A 28 15.95 18.35 -18.44
N GLN A 29 14.98 17.79 -17.71
CA GLN A 29 14.56 16.40 -17.93
C GLN A 29 13.95 16.20 -19.32
N GLU A 30 13.09 17.11 -19.77
CA GLU A 30 12.47 17.05 -21.09
C GLU A 30 13.52 17.11 -22.19
N GLU A 31 14.45 18.06 -22.11
CA GLU A 31 15.51 18.24 -23.09
C GLU A 31 16.39 16.99 -23.18
N LYS A 32 16.81 16.44 -22.03
CA LYS A 32 17.60 15.23 -21.96
C LYS A 32 16.90 14.03 -22.58
N LEU A 33 15.61 13.84 -22.32
CA LEU A 33 14.84 12.74 -22.88
C LEU A 33 14.59 12.90 -24.40
N LYS A 34 14.45 14.13 -24.90
CA LYS A 34 14.41 14.41 -26.33
C LYS A 34 15.74 14.06 -27.01
N GLN A 35 16.87 14.46 -26.41
CA GLN A 35 18.22 14.08 -26.90
C GLN A 35 18.40 12.57 -26.93
N LEU A 36 17.91 11.86 -25.90
CA LEU A 36 17.92 10.39 -25.89
C LEU A 36 17.09 9.80 -27.03
N CYS A 37 15.91 10.33 -27.29
CA CYS A 37 15.07 9.92 -28.41
C CYS A 37 15.78 10.11 -29.75
N ASP A 38 16.36 11.29 -29.95
CA ASP A 38 17.12 11.59 -31.18
C ASP A 38 18.32 10.64 -31.36
N TYR A 39 19.08 10.40 -30.29
CA TYR A 39 20.20 9.46 -30.32
C TYR A 39 19.78 8.02 -30.66
N LYS A 40 18.61 7.59 -30.16
CA LYS A 40 18.07 6.24 -30.40
C LYS A 40 17.26 6.14 -31.72
N GLY A 41 17.09 7.25 -32.44
CA GLY A 41 16.28 7.30 -33.66
C GLY A 41 14.78 7.10 -33.40
N TYR A 42 14.28 7.61 -32.28
CA TYR A 42 12.86 7.59 -31.94
C TYR A 42 12.20 8.90 -32.35
N GLU A 43 11.07 8.82 -33.03
CA GLU A 43 10.24 9.97 -33.33
C GLU A 43 9.41 10.33 -32.10
N VAL A 44 9.53 11.56 -31.58
CA VAL A 44 8.76 12.00 -30.41
C VAL A 44 7.36 12.41 -30.85
N TYR A 45 6.36 11.62 -30.45
CA TYR A 45 4.95 11.92 -30.67
C TYR A 45 4.46 13.04 -29.74
N LYS A 46 4.71 12.89 -28.43
CA LYS A 46 4.21 13.82 -27.40
C LYS A 46 4.97 13.70 -26.09
N VAL A 47 5.01 14.82 -25.35
CA VAL A 47 5.50 14.87 -23.97
C VAL A 47 4.28 14.90 -23.02
N TYR A 48 4.26 13.96 -22.06
CA TYR A 48 3.23 13.82 -21.04
C TYR A 48 3.84 14.22 -19.70
N CYS A 49 3.33 15.29 -19.08
CA CYS A 49 3.90 15.84 -17.85
C CYS A 49 2.86 15.90 -16.73
N ASP A 50 3.09 15.13 -15.65
CA ASP A 50 2.33 15.17 -14.41
C ASP A 50 3.16 15.89 -13.33
N ALA A 51 3.07 17.24 -13.28
CA ALA A 51 3.77 18.06 -12.31
C ALA A 51 3.05 18.09 -10.96
N GLY A 52 3.81 17.92 -9.86
CA GLY A 52 3.29 18.04 -8.50
C GLY A 52 2.43 16.85 -8.01
N ILE A 53 2.29 15.79 -8.80
CA ILE A 53 1.47 14.64 -8.48
C ILE A 53 2.34 13.53 -7.87
N SER A 54 1.88 12.96 -6.72
CA SER A 54 2.55 11.85 -6.06
C SER A 54 2.54 10.56 -6.91
N ALA A 55 3.61 9.77 -6.82
CA ALA A 55 3.71 8.48 -7.51
C ALA A 55 2.88 7.35 -6.88
N LYS A 56 2.11 7.64 -5.82
CA LYS A 56 1.41 6.59 -5.04
C LYS A 56 0.24 5.94 -5.77
N ASP A 57 -0.29 6.59 -6.82
CA ASP A 57 -1.51 6.12 -7.48
C ASP A 57 -1.44 6.45 -8.97
N MET A 58 -1.43 5.40 -9.83
CA MET A 58 -1.42 5.56 -11.28
C MET A 58 -2.74 6.13 -11.82
N GLU A 59 -3.88 5.87 -11.15
CA GLU A 59 -5.19 6.32 -11.58
C GLU A 59 -5.33 7.85 -11.51
N HIS A 60 -4.65 8.50 -10.56
CA HIS A 60 -4.71 9.95 -10.36
C HIS A 60 -3.68 10.74 -11.16
N ARG A 61 -3.09 10.17 -12.22
CA ARG A 61 -2.13 10.83 -13.12
C ARG A 61 -2.74 11.04 -14.51
N PRO A 62 -3.38 12.17 -14.78
CA PRO A 62 -4.14 12.36 -16.01
C PRO A 62 -3.29 12.26 -17.27
N LYS A 63 -2.03 12.74 -17.24
CA LYS A 63 -1.13 12.65 -18.38
C LYS A 63 -0.57 11.26 -18.59
N PHE A 64 -0.35 10.52 -17.53
CA PHE A 64 0.00 9.10 -17.61
C PHE A 64 -1.13 8.27 -18.24
N GLN A 65 -2.38 8.52 -17.83
CA GLN A 65 -3.55 7.84 -18.41
C GLN A 65 -3.73 8.21 -19.89
N GLU A 66 -3.50 9.47 -20.26
CA GLU A 66 -3.51 9.93 -21.64
C GLU A 66 -2.45 9.18 -22.48
N MET A 67 -1.23 9.05 -21.94
CA MET A 67 -0.15 8.29 -22.59
C MET A 67 -0.53 6.82 -22.79
N LEU A 68 -1.12 6.16 -21.77
CA LEU A 68 -1.58 4.77 -21.89
C LEU A 68 -2.71 4.62 -22.92
N LYS A 69 -3.56 5.63 -23.08
CA LYS A 69 -4.56 5.65 -24.13
C LYS A 69 -3.93 5.76 -25.52
N ASP A 70 -3.00 6.68 -25.71
CA ASP A 70 -2.30 6.86 -26.99
C ASP A 70 -1.48 5.60 -27.35
N MET A 71 -0.94 4.89 -26.36
CA MET A 71 -0.33 3.58 -26.54
C MET A 71 -1.35 2.53 -27.05
N LYS A 72 -2.52 2.45 -26.40
CA LYS A 72 -3.59 1.52 -26.79
C LYS A 72 -4.13 1.81 -28.18
N ASP A 73 -4.17 3.08 -28.56
CA ASP A 73 -4.56 3.54 -29.89
C ASP A 73 -3.46 3.32 -30.96
N GLY A 74 -2.29 2.77 -30.59
CA GLY A 74 -1.18 2.49 -31.49
C GLY A 74 -0.41 3.72 -32.00
N LYS A 75 -0.58 4.88 -31.34
CA LYS A 75 0.10 6.14 -31.71
C LYS A 75 1.56 6.16 -31.25
N ILE A 76 1.89 5.42 -30.20
CA ILE A 76 3.23 5.26 -29.64
C ILE A 76 3.54 3.79 -29.41
N ASN A 77 4.78 3.39 -29.66
CA ASN A 77 5.30 2.04 -29.36
C ASN A 77 6.55 2.07 -28.47
N TYR A 78 6.95 3.25 -28.01
CA TYR A 78 7.97 3.45 -26.97
C TYR A 78 7.46 4.45 -25.92
N ILE A 79 7.66 4.11 -24.65
CA ILE A 79 7.51 5.03 -23.52
C ILE A 79 8.92 5.33 -23.00
N VAL A 80 9.27 6.62 -22.96
CA VAL A 80 10.61 7.07 -22.55
C VAL A 80 10.46 7.90 -21.28
N ALA A 81 11.17 7.51 -20.22
CA ALA A 81 11.17 8.18 -18.93
C ALA A 81 12.59 8.35 -18.37
N TYR A 82 12.76 9.24 -17.41
CA TYR A 82 14.07 9.50 -16.82
C TYR A 82 14.54 8.33 -15.94
N LYS A 83 13.64 7.84 -15.05
CA LYS A 83 13.87 6.71 -14.15
C LYS A 83 12.61 5.88 -14.04
N LEU A 84 12.75 4.63 -13.63
CA LEU A 84 11.65 3.71 -13.40
C LEU A 84 10.71 4.20 -12.28
N ASP A 85 11.26 4.83 -11.23
CA ASP A 85 10.50 5.40 -10.10
C ASP A 85 9.63 6.60 -10.51
N ARG A 86 9.89 7.22 -11.65
CA ARG A 86 9.02 8.26 -12.24
C ARG A 86 7.78 7.64 -12.88
N VAL A 87 7.93 6.44 -13.40
CA VAL A 87 6.82 5.70 -14.01
C VAL A 87 5.98 5.05 -12.93
N THR A 88 6.59 4.28 -12.04
CA THR A 88 5.91 3.62 -10.92
C THR A 88 6.83 3.44 -9.72
N ARG A 89 6.26 3.47 -8.50
CA ARG A 89 6.94 3.11 -7.23
C ARG A 89 6.38 1.83 -6.62
N SER A 90 5.31 1.30 -7.20
CA SER A 90 4.67 0.07 -6.76
C SER A 90 5.07 -1.08 -7.67
N VAL A 91 5.47 -2.19 -7.09
CA VAL A 91 5.77 -3.43 -7.82
C VAL A 91 4.55 -3.93 -8.57
N ARG A 92 3.39 -3.88 -7.94
CA ARG A 92 2.13 -4.29 -8.55
C ARG A 92 1.81 -3.45 -9.78
N ASP A 93 1.99 -2.13 -9.68
CA ASP A 93 1.76 -1.21 -10.80
C ASP A 93 2.78 -1.45 -11.93
N LEU A 94 4.02 -1.82 -11.58
CA LEU A 94 5.04 -2.18 -12.57
C LEU A 94 4.65 -3.46 -13.33
N GLU A 95 4.21 -4.50 -12.63
CA GLU A 95 3.74 -5.75 -13.26
C GLU A 95 2.57 -5.49 -14.20
N GLU A 96 1.58 -4.72 -13.75
CA GLU A 96 0.43 -4.35 -14.56
C GLU A 96 0.84 -3.54 -15.79
N LEU A 97 1.74 -2.57 -15.62
CA LEU A 97 2.26 -1.78 -16.73
C LEU A 97 3.00 -2.67 -17.74
N ILE A 98 3.93 -3.52 -17.30
CA ILE A 98 4.68 -4.42 -18.20
C ILE A 98 3.73 -5.33 -18.97
N SER A 99 2.71 -5.88 -18.30
CA SER A 99 1.70 -6.71 -18.97
C SER A 99 0.93 -5.92 -20.06
N GLN A 100 0.59 -4.66 -19.78
CA GLN A 100 -0.04 -3.80 -20.79
C GLN A 100 0.92 -3.48 -21.94
N LEU A 101 2.18 -3.17 -21.66
CA LEU A 101 3.19 -2.89 -22.68
C LEU A 101 3.40 -4.08 -23.61
N GLU A 102 3.51 -5.29 -23.07
CA GLU A 102 3.63 -6.52 -23.86
C GLU A 102 2.40 -6.76 -24.74
N LYS A 103 1.19 -6.54 -24.22
CA LYS A 103 -0.07 -6.68 -24.95
C LYS A 103 -0.18 -5.76 -26.15
N TYR A 104 0.36 -4.54 -26.06
CA TYR A 104 0.28 -3.50 -27.09
C TYR A 104 1.59 -3.32 -27.86
N ASN A 105 2.53 -4.30 -27.80
CA ASN A 105 3.84 -4.25 -28.45
C ASN A 105 4.58 -2.92 -28.21
N THR A 106 4.52 -2.43 -26.98
CA THR A 106 5.15 -1.17 -26.59
C THR A 106 6.32 -1.46 -25.66
N TYR A 107 7.35 -0.63 -25.72
CA TYR A 107 8.57 -0.80 -24.96
C TYR A 107 8.79 0.36 -24.01
N LEU A 108 9.32 0.07 -22.81
CA LEU A 108 9.73 1.06 -21.82
C LEU A 108 11.24 1.28 -21.88
N VAL A 109 11.64 2.54 -21.93
CA VAL A 109 13.05 2.97 -21.91
C VAL A 109 13.21 3.98 -20.77
N CYS A 110 14.13 3.68 -19.82
CA CYS A 110 14.50 4.61 -18.75
C CYS A 110 15.97 4.99 -18.91
N ASP A 111 16.25 6.29 -18.99
CA ASP A 111 17.61 6.80 -19.23
C ASP A 111 18.58 6.50 -18.09
N ARG A 112 18.20 6.84 -16.85
CA ARG A 112 19.09 6.75 -15.69
C ARG A 112 19.35 5.34 -15.21
N ASP A 113 18.34 4.47 -15.34
CA ASP A 113 18.39 3.09 -14.85
C ASP A 113 18.90 2.11 -15.93
N ASP A 114 19.19 2.62 -17.13
CA ASP A 114 19.61 1.85 -18.32
C ASP A 114 18.62 0.69 -18.65
N VAL A 115 17.33 0.93 -18.39
CA VAL A 115 16.26 -0.02 -18.67
C VAL A 115 15.78 0.15 -20.10
N ASN A 116 15.79 -0.94 -20.88
CA ASN A 116 15.21 -0.98 -22.22
C ASN A 116 14.51 -2.32 -22.44
N THR A 117 13.19 -2.33 -22.35
CA THR A 117 12.40 -3.57 -22.49
C THR A 117 12.27 -4.05 -23.93
N SER A 118 12.76 -3.31 -24.94
CA SER A 118 12.86 -3.83 -26.30
C SER A 118 13.92 -4.95 -26.41
N THR A 119 14.89 -4.98 -25.47
CA THR A 119 15.91 -6.02 -25.40
C THR A 119 15.52 -7.15 -24.44
N ALA A 120 16.01 -8.36 -24.70
CA ALA A 120 15.81 -9.49 -23.78
C ALA A 120 16.39 -9.22 -22.38
N ASN A 121 17.57 -8.60 -22.33
CA ASN A 121 18.22 -8.25 -21.05
C ASN A 121 17.41 -7.22 -20.26
N GLY A 122 16.87 -6.19 -20.91
CA GLY A 122 16.05 -5.18 -20.24
C GLY A 122 14.74 -5.78 -19.69
N ARG A 123 14.08 -6.66 -20.45
CA ARG A 123 12.90 -7.39 -19.94
C ARG A 123 13.24 -8.27 -18.75
N PHE A 124 14.34 -9.02 -18.82
CA PHE A 124 14.81 -9.84 -17.69
C PHE A 124 15.11 -8.98 -16.46
N PHE A 125 15.80 -7.85 -16.63
CA PHE A 125 16.14 -6.95 -15.52
C PHE A 125 14.89 -6.41 -14.82
N VAL A 126 13.89 -5.96 -15.58
CA VAL A 126 12.63 -5.44 -14.98
C VAL A 126 11.89 -6.55 -14.23
N ARG A 127 11.79 -7.77 -14.80
CA ARG A 127 11.19 -8.91 -14.11
C ARG A 127 11.95 -9.29 -12.84
N MET A 128 13.27 -9.23 -12.86
CA MET A 128 14.08 -9.47 -11.65
C MET A 128 13.83 -8.42 -10.57
N LEU A 129 13.72 -7.13 -10.92
CA LEU A 129 13.36 -6.07 -9.97
C LEU A 129 12.00 -6.33 -9.32
N THR A 130 11.02 -6.78 -10.10
CA THR A 130 9.70 -7.13 -9.59
C THR A 130 9.78 -8.26 -8.55
N VAL A 131 10.49 -9.35 -8.87
CA VAL A 131 10.68 -10.48 -7.95
C VAL A 131 11.40 -10.07 -6.66
N LEU A 132 12.46 -9.27 -6.77
CA LEU A 132 13.21 -8.78 -5.60
C LEU A 132 12.34 -7.92 -4.68
N SER A 133 11.52 -7.04 -5.26
CA SER A 133 10.65 -6.18 -4.48
C SER A 133 9.53 -6.97 -3.81
N GLN A 134 9.00 -8.01 -4.46
CA GLN A 134 8.04 -8.92 -3.84
C GLN A 134 8.69 -9.66 -2.65
N LEU A 135 9.90 -10.13 -2.80
CA LEU A 135 10.65 -10.78 -1.73
C LEU A 135 10.88 -9.84 -0.53
N GLU A 136 11.18 -8.56 -0.78
CA GLU A 136 11.30 -7.56 0.30
C GLU A 136 10.00 -7.41 1.09
N ILE A 137 8.85 -7.35 0.42
CA ILE A 137 7.53 -7.25 1.07
C ILE A 137 7.28 -8.49 1.95
N GLU A 138 7.60 -9.69 1.46
CA GLU A 138 7.44 -10.94 2.19
C GLU A 138 8.34 -10.98 3.43
N ILE A 139 9.62 -10.62 3.31
CA ILE A 139 10.57 -10.56 4.42
C ILE A 139 10.11 -9.56 5.49
N VAL A 140 9.65 -8.36 5.09
CA VAL A 140 9.13 -7.34 6.03
C VAL A 140 7.87 -7.87 6.74
N SER A 141 6.98 -8.54 6.01
CA SER A 141 5.77 -9.15 6.58
C SER A 141 6.12 -10.22 7.63
N GLU A 142 7.05 -11.12 7.31
CA GLU A 142 7.52 -12.16 8.23
C GLU A 142 8.18 -11.56 9.49
N ARG A 143 9.07 -10.58 9.32
CA ARG A 143 9.71 -9.88 10.45
C ARG A 143 8.67 -9.19 11.33
N THR A 144 7.67 -8.56 10.74
CA THR A 144 6.57 -7.92 11.46
C THR A 144 5.76 -8.95 12.25
N LYS A 145 5.39 -10.08 11.63
CA LYS A 145 4.68 -11.19 12.31
C LYS A 145 5.50 -11.75 13.47
N PHE A 146 6.80 -11.96 13.25
CA PHE A 146 7.70 -12.44 14.29
C PHE A 146 7.81 -11.46 15.47
N GLY A 147 8.01 -10.17 15.19
CA GLY A 147 8.07 -9.12 16.20
C GLY A 147 6.77 -8.99 17.01
N LEU A 148 5.61 -9.05 16.34
CA LEU A 148 4.31 -9.03 16.99
C LEU A 148 4.09 -10.24 17.88
N ASN A 149 4.47 -11.45 17.44
CA ASN A 149 4.39 -12.66 18.26
C ASN A 149 5.30 -12.58 19.50
N GLY A 150 6.50 -12.03 19.35
CA GLY A 150 7.40 -11.76 20.49
C GLY A 150 6.79 -10.78 21.50
N ALA A 151 6.20 -9.68 21.00
CA ALA A 151 5.50 -8.71 21.84
C ALA A 151 4.33 -9.34 22.61
N ILE A 152 3.50 -10.16 21.94
CA ILE A 152 2.37 -10.84 22.58
C ILE A 152 2.86 -11.78 23.69
N LYS A 153 3.89 -12.61 23.42
CA LYS A 153 4.47 -13.51 24.42
C LYS A 153 5.02 -12.78 25.65
N SER A 154 5.49 -11.55 25.48
CA SER A 154 5.95 -10.69 26.59
C SER A 154 4.84 -9.84 27.24
N GLY A 155 3.57 -10.04 26.83
CA GLY A 155 2.40 -9.36 27.38
C GLY A 155 2.08 -7.99 26.78
N HIS A 156 2.72 -7.64 25.67
CA HIS A 156 2.46 -6.39 24.93
C HIS A 156 1.45 -6.66 23.81
N LEU A 157 0.16 -6.63 24.13
CA LEU A 157 -0.87 -6.84 23.11
C LEU A 157 -0.97 -5.64 22.16
N PRO A 158 -0.91 -5.86 20.82
CA PRO A 158 -1.04 -4.79 19.84
C PRO A 158 -2.47 -4.25 19.78
N GLY A 159 -2.62 -3.02 19.30
CA GLY A 159 -3.92 -2.38 19.12
C GLY A 159 -4.55 -1.81 20.40
N GLN A 160 -5.86 -1.60 20.33
CA GLN A 160 -6.65 -1.16 21.47
C GLN A 160 -6.87 -2.31 22.45
N VAL A 161 -6.72 -2.01 23.73
CA VAL A 161 -6.99 -2.99 24.79
C VAL A 161 -8.50 -3.19 24.97
N ALA A 162 -8.89 -4.42 25.27
CA ALA A 162 -10.27 -4.73 25.61
C ALA A 162 -10.66 -4.10 26.95
N LEU A 163 -11.97 -3.87 27.16
CA LEU A 163 -12.50 -3.39 28.44
C LEU A 163 -12.01 -4.31 29.58
N GLY A 164 -11.69 -3.77 30.72
CA GLY A 164 -11.14 -4.53 31.86
C GLY A 164 -9.61 -4.62 31.84
N PHE A 165 -8.97 -4.16 30.77
CA PHE A 165 -7.52 -4.06 30.66
C PHE A 165 -7.06 -2.66 30.35
N LYS A 166 -5.82 -2.33 30.70
CA LYS A 166 -5.12 -1.09 30.32
C LYS A 166 -3.66 -1.36 29.99
N LYS A 167 -2.99 -0.39 29.38
CA LYS A 167 -1.53 -0.42 29.21
C LYS A 167 -0.85 0.26 30.39
N ASP A 168 0.17 -0.36 30.94
CA ASP A 168 1.05 0.25 31.93
C ASP A 168 2.07 1.21 31.28
N GLY A 169 2.94 1.82 32.12
CA GLY A 169 3.99 2.73 31.64
C GLY A 169 4.97 2.11 30.65
N ASN A 170 5.11 0.80 30.65
CA ASN A 170 5.94 0.00 29.75
C ASN A 170 5.14 -0.55 28.55
N LYS A 171 3.91 -0.09 28.33
CA LYS A 171 2.99 -0.56 27.28
C LYS A 171 2.57 -2.03 27.41
N LYS A 172 2.82 -2.68 28.55
CA LYS A 172 2.34 -4.02 28.84
C LYS A 172 0.85 -3.99 29.18
N THR A 173 0.10 -4.97 28.71
CA THR A 173 -1.34 -5.09 29.00
C THR A 173 -1.52 -5.69 30.39
N ILE A 174 -2.16 -4.93 31.28
CA ILE A 174 -2.46 -5.33 32.67
C ILE A 174 -3.96 -5.18 32.92
N ILE A 175 -4.47 -5.84 33.98
CA ILE A 175 -5.86 -5.68 34.42
C ILE A 175 -6.08 -4.24 34.86
N ASP A 176 -7.18 -3.64 34.42
CA ASP A 176 -7.62 -2.32 34.88
C ASP A 176 -8.60 -2.48 36.04
N PRO A 177 -8.20 -2.11 37.27
CA PRO A 177 -9.08 -2.25 38.46
C PRO A 177 -10.38 -1.45 38.34
N SER A 178 -10.42 -0.38 37.54
CA SER A 178 -11.60 0.47 37.37
C SER A 178 -12.66 -0.15 36.47
N THR A 179 -12.26 -0.92 35.46
CA THR A 179 -13.16 -1.48 34.45
C THR A 179 -13.30 -2.99 34.47
N ALA A 180 -12.36 -3.71 35.10
CA ALA A 180 -12.42 -5.15 35.24
C ALA A 180 -13.68 -5.65 35.98
N PRO A 181 -14.17 -4.99 37.06
CA PRO A 181 -15.41 -5.38 37.73
C PRO A 181 -16.65 -5.33 36.81
N ILE A 182 -16.66 -4.39 35.86
CA ILE A 182 -17.74 -4.26 34.86
C ILE A 182 -17.79 -5.50 33.96
N VAL A 183 -16.63 -5.93 33.48
CA VAL A 183 -16.52 -7.14 32.65
C VAL A 183 -16.96 -8.38 33.45
N LYS A 184 -16.50 -8.52 34.67
CA LYS A 184 -16.92 -9.64 35.54
C LYS A 184 -18.43 -9.65 35.69
N ARG A 185 -19.05 -8.50 35.93
CA ARG A 185 -20.51 -8.38 36.06
C ARG A 185 -21.25 -8.79 34.80
N VAL A 186 -20.68 -8.53 33.59
CA VAL A 186 -21.27 -9.01 32.33
C VAL A 186 -21.33 -10.55 32.34
N PHE A 187 -20.25 -11.21 32.72
CA PHE A 187 -20.22 -12.68 32.81
C PHE A 187 -21.17 -13.20 33.88
N ASP A 188 -21.22 -12.58 35.06
CA ASP A 188 -22.11 -12.99 36.16
C ASP A 188 -23.58 -12.91 35.75
N LEU A 189 -24.01 -11.82 35.09
CA LEU A 189 -25.38 -11.66 34.59
C LEU A 189 -25.70 -12.66 33.48
N TYR A 190 -24.74 -12.95 32.61
CA TYR A 190 -24.92 -13.94 31.55
C TYR A 190 -25.08 -15.36 32.12
N LEU A 191 -24.29 -15.72 33.13
CA LEU A 191 -24.42 -17.00 33.85
C LEU A 191 -25.76 -17.12 34.61
N GLN A 192 -26.38 -16.02 35.01
CA GLN A 192 -27.75 -15.97 35.56
C GLN A 192 -28.84 -16.13 34.49
N GLY A 193 -28.48 -16.37 33.22
CA GLY A 193 -29.43 -16.58 32.12
C GLY A 193 -29.96 -15.28 31.47
N LYS A 194 -29.37 -14.11 31.74
CA LYS A 194 -29.77 -12.88 31.08
C LYS A 194 -29.29 -12.86 29.62
N THR A 195 -30.12 -12.37 28.72
CA THR A 195 -29.74 -12.16 27.31
C THR A 195 -28.84 -10.94 27.15
N PHE A 196 -28.11 -10.84 26.05
CA PHE A 196 -27.26 -9.68 25.74
C PHE A 196 -28.03 -8.37 25.77
N LEU A 197 -29.27 -8.37 25.26
CA LEU A 197 -30.17 -7.20 25.28
C LEU A 197 -30.57 -6.81 26.73
N GLN A 198 -30.90 -7.79 27.56
CA GLN A 198 -31.24 -7.52 28.98
C GLN A 198 -30.05 -6.94 29.74
N ILE A 199 -28.84 -7.47 29.53
CA ILE A 199 -27.62 -6.97 30.17
C ILE A 199 -27.33 -5.53 29.69
N SER A 200 -27.44 -5.24 28.38
CA SER A 200 -27.22 -3.89 27.86
C SER A 200 -28.24 -2.88 28.40
N ASN A 201 -29.50 -3.27 28.59
CA ASN A 201 -30.53 -2.40 29.19
C ASN A 201 -30.22 -2.11 30.65
N ILE A 202 -29.85 -3.10 31.47
CA ILE A 202 -29.43 -2.89 32.86
C ILE A 202 -28.25 -1.91 32.93
N PHE A 203 -27.25 -2.04 32.04
CA PHE A 203 -26.10 -1.17 32.02
C PHE A 203 -26.43 0.25 31.57
N ASN A 204 -27.43 0.44 30.72
CA ASN A 204 -27.94 1.74 30.30
C ASN A 204 -28.74 2.43 31.42
N GLU A 205 -29.61 1.69 32.13
CA GLU A 205 -30.39 2.20 33.28
C GLU A 205 -29.44 2.66 34.39
N GLU A 206 -28.41 1.91 34.68
CA GLU A 206 -27.40 2.22 35.69
C GLU A 206 -26.33 3.22 35.19
N LYS A 207 -26.39 3.67 33.94
CA LYS A 207 -25.46 4.61 33.30
C LYS A 207 -23.99 4.20 33.44
N ILE A 208 -23.71 2.89 33.32
CA ILE A 208 -22.36 2.35 33.45
C ILE A 208 -21.43 2.98 32.42
N LEU A 209 -20.36 3.63 32.87
CA LEU A 209 -19.37 4.38 32.07
C LEU A 209 -19.97 5.54 31.24
N ASN A 210 -21.18 6.01 31.54
CA ASN A 210 -21.92 7.01 30.74
C ASN A 210 -21.93 6.69 29.23
N LYS A 211 -21.97 5.42 28.89
CA LYS A 211 -21.90 4.89 27.53
C LYS A 211 -23.26 4.30 27.16
N ASN A 212 -23.67 4.48 25.91
CA ASN A 212 -24.80 3.75 25.35
C ASN A 212 -24.39 2.30 25.02
N TRP A 213 -24.81 1.37 25.86
CA TRP A 213 -24.55 -0.05 25.69
C TRP A 213 -25.53 -0.66 24.69
N LYS A 214 -24.98 -1.47 23.79
CA LYS A 214 -25.76 -2.29 22.82
C LYS A 214 -25.53 -3.76 23.12
N ASP A 215 -26.46 -4.61 22.72
CA ASP A 215 -26.34 -6.06 22.75
C ASP A 215 -25.03 -6.56 22.13
N THR A 216 -24.64 -5.98 20.98
CA THR A 216 -23.36 -6.28 20.29
C THR A 216 -22.11 -5.97 21.12
N HIS A 217 -22.18 -5.00 22.06
CA HIS A 217 -21.07 -4.75 22.97
C HIS A 217 -20.93 -5.87 24.01
N ILE A 218 -22.06 -6.35 24.53
CA ILE A 218 -22.08 -7.45 25.49
C ILE A 218 -21.63 -8.75 24.80
N GLU A 219 -22.14 -9.02 23.62
CA GLU A 219 -21.74 -10.17 22.80
C GLU A 219 -20.23 -10.19 22.55
N ARG A 220 -19.62 -9.04 22.21
CA ARG A 220 -18.17 -8.93 22.03
C ARG A 220 -17.39 -9.24 23.30
N ILE A 221 -17.90 -8.85 24.46
CA ILE A 221 -17.25 -9.15 25.74
C ILE A 221 -17.31 -10.65 25.99
N ILE A 222 -18.48 -11.27 25.88
CA ILE A 222 -18.67 -12.70 26.15
C ILE A 222 -17.84 -13.58 25.19
N ASN A 223 -17.78 -13.20 23.91
CA ASN A 223 -17.08 -13.98 22.88
C ASN A 223 -15.57 -13.67 22.79
N ASN A 224 -15.05 -12.74 23.60
CA ASN A 224 -13.64 -12.37 23.52
C ASN A 224 -12.77 -13.32 24.32
N ARG A 225 -12.04 -14.17 23.63
CA ARG A 225 -11.13 -15.18 24.22
C ARG A 225 -10.00 -14.59 25.06
N LEU A 226 -9.71 -13.30 24.93
CA LEU A 226 -8.73 -12.62 25.78
C LEU A 226 -9.05 -12.75 27.28
N TYR A 227 -10.36 -12.78 27.65
CA TYR A 227 -10.76 -12.98 29.05
C TYR A 227 -10.53 -14.41 29.58
N MET A 228 -10.26 -15.34 28.67
CA MET A 228 -9.82 -16.72 29.01
C MET A 228 -8.29 -16.86 29.01
N GLY A 229 -7.57 -15.79 28.71
CA GLY A 229 -6.11 -15.81 28.60
C GLY A 229 -5.60 -16.10 27.19
N ASP A 230 -6.48 -16.31 26.20
CA ASP A 230 -6.10 -16.56 24.83
C ASP A 230 -6.10 -15.26 24.01
N TYR A 231 -5.01 -14.99 23.32
CA TYR A 231 -4.93 -13.91 22.34
C TYR A 231 -4.66 -14.44 20.94
N GLU A 232 -5.66 -14.36 20.06
CA GLU A 232 -5.53 -14.72 18.65
C GLU A 232 -5.34 -13.46 17.79
N MET A 233 -4.19 -13.34 17.12
CA MET A 233 -3.84 -12.17 16.30
C MET A 233 -4.26 -12.34 14.88
N TYR A 234 -4.75 -13.21 14.26
CA TYR A 234 -5.03 -13.33 12.83
C TYR A 234 -6.41 -13.96 12.52
N LYS A 235 -7.50 -13.33 13.00
CA LYS A 235 -8.86 -13.78 12.64
C LYS A 235 -9.39 -13.24 11.29
N ARG A 236 -8.57 -12.50 10.53
CA ARG A 236 -8.95 -12.00 9.19
C ARG A 236 -7.84 -12.34 8.22
N LEU A 237 -7.94 -13.49 7.62
CA LEU A 237 -7.48 -13.80 6.29
C LEU A 237 -8.69 -13.92 5.39
#